data_3457c916c3fa85804b0cfd6467f401ce
#
_entry.id   3457c916c3fa85804b0cfd6467f401ce
#
_cell.length_a   1.000
_cell.length_b   1.000
_cell.length_c   1.000
_cell.angle_alpha   90.00
_cell.angle_beta   90.00
_cell.angle_gamma   90.00
#
_symmetry.space_group_name_H-M   'P 1'
#
loop_
_entity.id
_entity.type
_entity.pdbx_description
1 polymer ?
#
loop_
_entity_poly.entity_id
_entity_poly.type
_entity_poly.pdbx_seq_one_letter_code
_entity_poly.pdbx_strand_id
1 'polypeptide(L)'
;VTECSWLSSARPDEMGFFRDNFPEIDDISGKIRCMERAGYRPVAHFILPDSCWTKNYYEPAAARAREFLATYDDAPLARHFVERLEEEIEQYRRYGRRYGYVFYIGQRTE
;
A
#
# COMPACT_ATOMS: atom_id res chain seq x y z
N VAL A 1 6.61 -12.39 -2.13
CA VAL A 1 5.46 -11.63 -1.62
C VAL A 1 5.68 -10.14 -1.80
N THR A 2 4.61 -9.39 -1.83
CA THR A 2 4.64 -7.93 -1.79
C THR A 2 4.15 -7.46 -0.43
N GLU A 3 4.85 -6.49 0.15
CA GLU A 3 4.48 -5.92 1.43
C GLU A 3 4.61 -4.40 1.38
N CYS A 4 3.67 -3.71 2.00
CA CYS A 4 3.77 -2.26 2.15
C CYS A 4 4.91 -1.95 3.12
N SER A 5 5.82 -1.10 2.68
CA SER A 5 7.05 -0.84 3.43
C SER A 5 7.39 0.65 3.40
N TRP A 6 8.07 1.12 4.44
CA TRP A 6 8.66 2.45 4.43
C TRP A 6 9.86 2.48 3.49
N LEU A 7 9.89 3.48 2.61
CA LEU A 7 10.98 3.70 1.66
C LEU A 7 11.94 4.80 2.12
N SER A 8 11.58 5.50 3.19
CA SER A 8 12.33 6.63 3.72
C SER A 8 12.24 6.61 5.24
N SER A 9 13.26 7.15 5.92
CA SER A 9 13.22 7.35 7.36
C SER A 9 12.27 8.48 7.77
N ALA A 10 11.92 9.37 6.83
CA ALA A 10 10.95 10.44 7.07
C ALA A 10 9.53 9.87 7.06
N ARG A 11 8.92 9.79 8.22
CA ARG A 11 7.54 9.33 8.36
C ARG A 11 6.56 10.49 8.16
N PRO A 12 5.31 10.22 7.71
CA PRO A 12 4.27 11.24 7.69
C PRO A 12 3.99 11.78 9.10
N ASP A 13 3.57 13.03 9.19
CA ASP A 13 3.22 13.68 10.47
C ASP A 13 2.04 12.97 11.14
N GLU A 14 1.08 12.50 10.34
CA GLU A 14 -0.08 11.76 10.82
C GLU A 14 0.05 10.28 10.46
N MET A 15 0.09 9.44 11.48
CA MET A 15 0.26 7.99 11.32
C MET A 15 -1.04 7.20 11.38
N GLY A 16 -2.17 7.85 11.69
CA GLY A 16 -3.45 7.17 11.87
C GLY A 16 -3.87 6.31 10.67
N PHE A 17 -3.76 6.88 9.48
CA PHE A 17 -4.09 6.16 8.25
C PHE A 17 -3.27 4.87 8.12
N PHE A 18 -1.97 4.93 8.41
CA PHE A 18 -1.08 3.77 8.27
C PHE A 18 -1.35 2.72 9.35
N ARG A 19 -1.64 3.14 10.58
CA ARG A 19 -2.03 2.21 11.64
C ARG A 19 -3.31 1.45 11.30
N ASP A 20 -4.27 2.14 10.69
CA ASP A 20 -5.57 1.56 10.38
C ASP A 20 -5.54 0.69 9.13
N ASN A 21 -4.74 1.05 8.12
CA ASN A 21 -4.75 0.39 6.81
C ASN A 21 -3.53 -0.51 6.57
N PHE A 22 -2.38 -0.19 7.18
CA PHE A 22 -1.15 -0.95 7.04
C PHE A 22 -0.49 -1.18 8.40
N PRO A 23 -1.17 -1.91 9.32
CA PRO A 23 -0.66 -2.07 10.68
C PRO A 23 0.69 -2.80 10.75
N GLU A 24 1.00 -3.59 9.73
CA GLU A 24 2.25 -4.35 9.64
C GLU A 24 3.38 -3.60 8.91
N ILE A 25 3.16 -2.31 8.56
CA ILE A 25 4.16 -1.56 7.81
C ILE A 25 5.46 -1.42 8.62
N ASP A 26 6.57 -1.64 7.94
CA ASP A 26 7.91 -1.51 8.53
C ASP A 26 8.87 -1.08 7.42
N ASP A 27 10.10 -0.78 7.77
CA ASP A 27 11.11 -0.51 6.75
C ASP A 27 11.58 -1.82 6.09
N ILE A 28 12.33 -1.69 4.99
CA ILE A 28 12.77 -2.85 4.20
C ILE A 28 13.62 -3.79 5.06
N SER A 29 14.53 -3.25 5.85
CA SER A 29 15.39 -4.09 6.70
C SER A 29 14.57 -4.83 7.78
N GLY A 30 13.54 -4.20 8.32
CA GLY A 30 12.63 -4.85 9.27
C GLY A 30 11.85 -5.99 8.64
N LYS A 31 11.36 -5.79 7.42
CA LYS A 31 10.66 -6.85 6.66
C LYS A 31 11.60 -8.02 6.34
N ILE A 32 12.85 -7.74 5.97
CA ILE A 32 13.85 -8.78 5.70
C ILE A 32 14.13 -9.60 6.96
N ARG A 33 14.29 -8.94 8.11
CA ARG A 33 14.47 -9.65 9.39
C ARG A 33 13.29 -10.54 9.73
N CYS A 34 12.09 -10.07 9.44
CA CYS A 34 10.86 -10.86 9.62
C CYS A 34 10.88 -12.11 8.75
N MET A 35 11.29 -11.97 7.49
CA MET A 35 11.44 -13.08 6.56
C MET A 35 12.45 -14.11 7.08
N GLU A 36 13.60 -13.66 7.58
CA GLU A 36 14.62 -14.53 8.15
C GLU A 36 14.12 -15.29 9.37
N ARG A 37 13.41 -14.61 10.27
CA ARG A 37 12.80 -15.26 11.45
C ARG A 37 11.77 -16.31 11.08
N ALA A 38 11.11 -16.13 9.92
CA ALA A 38 10.13 -17.09 9.42
C ALA A 38 10.77 -18.29 8.71
N GLY A 39 12.10 -18.35 8.64
CA GLY A 39 12.82 -19.47 8.04
C GLY A 39 13.13 -19.31 6.56
N TYR A 40 13.20 -18.08 6.06
CA TYR A 40 13.54 -17.80 4.67
C TYR A 40 14.85 -17.05 4.58
N ARG A 41 15.66 -17.43 3.59
CA ARG A 41 16.88 -16.71 3.25
C ARG A 41 16.52 -15.61 2.24
N PRO A 42 16.80 -14.35 2.52
CA PRO A 42 16.56 -13.28 1.55
C PRO A 42 17.39 -13.47 0.29
N VAL A 43 16.74 -13.43 -0.87
CA VAL A 43 17.41 -13.56 -2.17
C VAL A 43 17.49 -12.20 -2.85
N ALA A 44 16.39 -11.47 -2.89
CA ALA A 44 16.30 -10.16 -3.54
C ALA A 44 15.07 -9.41 -3.06
N HIS A 45 15.06 -8.12 -3.27
CA HIS A 45 13.88 -7.30 -3.14
C HIS A 45 13.94 -6.16 -4.15
N PHE A 46 12.79 -5.63 -4.54
CA PHE A 46 12.72 -4.44 -5.38
C PHE A 46 11.46 -3.64 -5.08
N ILE A 47 11.58 -2.34 -5.23
CA ILE A 47 10.47 -1.41 -5.02
C ILE A 47 9.62 -1.38 -6.28
N LEU A 48 8.31 -1.57 -6.15
CA LEU A 48 7.40 -1.47 -7.30
C LEU A 48 7.35 -0.02 -7.78
N PRO A 49 7.38 0.20 -9.10
CA PRO A 49 7.35 1.54 -9.64
C PRO A 49 6.04 2.27 -9.34
N ASP A 50 6.11 3.59 -9.32
CA ASP A 50 4.98 4.47 -9.04
C ASP A 50 3.75 4.17 -9.92
N SER A 51 3.98 3.79 -11.19
CA SER A 51 2.90 3.44 -12.11
C SER A 51 2.03 2.27 -11.65
N CYS A 52 2.56 1.38 -10.79
CA CYS A 52 1.77 0.29 -10.20
C CYS A 52 0.69 0.83 -9.27
N TRP A 53 0.94 1.99 -8.65
CA TRP A 53 -0.04 2.65 -7.78
C TRP A 53 -0.98 3.55 -8.59
N THR A 54 -0.44 4.41 -9.44
CA THR A 54 -1.20 5.45 -10.12
C THR A 54 -1.91 4.93 -11.36
N LYS A 55 -1.19 4.71 -12.45
CA LYS A 55 -1.74 4.37 -13.76
C LYS A 55 -2.44 3.02 -13.77
N ASN A 56 -1.88 2.03 -13.08
CA ASN A 56 -2.38 0.65 -13.15
C ASN A 56 -3.35 0.30 -12.04
N TYR A 57 -3.53 1.15 -11.05
CA TYR A 57 -4.44 0.89 -9.95
C TYR A 57 -5.34 2.07 -9.62
N TYR A 58 -4.80 3.20 -9.17
CA TYR A 58 -5.64 4.30 -8.68
C TYR A 58 -6.47 4.97 -9.79
N GLU A 59 -5.91 5.17 -10.98
CA GLU A 59 -6.66 5.78 -12.07
C GLU A 59 -7.86 4.92 -12.50
N PRO A 60 -7.69 3.61 -12.78
CA PRO A 60 -8.85 2.76 -13.07
C PRO A 60 -9.80 2.62 -11.89
N ALA A 61 -9.31 2.54 -10.67
CA ALA A 61 -10.15 2.44 -9.47
C ALA A 61 -11.01 3.69 -9.27
N ALA A 62 -10.45 4.88 -9.47
CA ALA A 62 -11.19 6.13 -9.37
C ALA A 62 -12.29 6.23 -10.44
N ALA A 63 -12.00 5.78 -11.67
CA ALA A 63 -13.00 5.75 -12.74
C ALA A 63 -14.16 4.81 -12.39
N ARG A 64 -13.86 3.62 -11.89
CA ARG A 64 -14.88 2.66 -11.46
C ARG A 64 -15.68 3.15 -10.26
N ALA A 65 -15.04 3.87 -9.35
CA ALA A 65 -15.71 4.45 -8.19
C ALA A 65 -16.78 5.45 -8.62
N ARG A 66 -16.52 6.27 -9.64
CA ARG A 66 -17.52 7.20 -10.20
C ARG A 66 -18.71 6.46 -10.78
N GLU A 67 -18.46 5.38 -11.54
CA GLU A 67 -19.53 4.54 -12.10
C GLU A 67 -20.33 3.86 -11.00
N PHE A 68 -19.67 3.39 -9.96
CA PHE A 68 -20.29 2.74 -8.83
C PHE A 68 -21.23 3.68 -8.09
N LEU A 69 -20.83 4.92 -7.84
CA LEU A 69 -21.69 5.91 -7.22
C LEU A 69 -22.90 6.26 -8.09
N ALA A 70 -22.71 6.36 -9.40
CA ALA A 70 -23.81 6.63 -10.33
C ALA A 70 -24.85 5.50 -10.33
N THR A 71 -24.39 4.24 -10.17
CA THR A 71 -25.27 3.06 -10.12
C THR A 71 -26.01 2.94 -8.79
N TYR A 72 -25.34 3.22 -7.69
CA TYR A 72 -25.87 3.06 -6.32
C TYR A 72 -26.09 4.43 -5.66
N ASP A 73 -26.63 5.37 -6.41
CA ASP A 73 -26.83 6.75 -6.03
C ASP A 73 -27.29 6.89 -4.58
N ASP A 74 -26.60 7.73 -3.82
CA ASP A 74 -26.90 8.07 -2.42
C ASP A 74 -26.93 6.91 -1.41
N ALA A 75 -26.54 5.69 -1.81
CA ALA A 75 -26.41 4.61 -0.84
C ALA A 75 -25.27 4.93 0.14
N PRO A 76 -25.52 4.99 1.47
CA PRO A 76 -24.48 5.37 2.43
C PRO A 76 -23.25 4.48 2.39
N LEU A 77 -23.42 3.18 2.17
CA LEU A 77 -22.32 2.22 2.09
C LEU A 77 -21.45 2.44 0.87
N ALA A 78 -22.09 2.72 -0.29
CA ALA A 78 -21.36 3.01 -1.52
C ALA A 78 -20.53 4.28 -1.38
N ARG A 79 -21.12 5.32 -0.79
CA ARG A 79 -20.43 6.59 -0.55
C ARG A 79 -19.26 6.42 0.39
N HIS A 80 -19.42 5.66 1.47
CA HIS A 80 -18.35 5.37 2.43
C HIS A 80 -17.17 4.66 1.75
N PHE A 81 -17.46 3.67 0.91
CA PHE A 81 -16.43 2.93 0.17
C PHE A 81 -15.61 3.86 -0.73
N VAL A 82 -16.28 4.75 -1.47
CA VAL A 82 -15.62 5.68 -2.38
C VAL A 82 -14.78 6.71 -1.60
N GLU A 83 -15.30 7.20 -0.48
CA GLU A 83 -14.57 8.13 0.38
C GLU A 83 -13.27 7.51 0.92
N ARG A 84 -13.31 6.25 1.28
CA ARG A 84 -12.10 5.53 1.74
C ARG A 84 -11.07 5.38 0.62
N LEU A 85 -11.53 5.10 -0.61
CA LEU A 85 -10.64 5.03 -1.76
C LEU A 85 -10.01 6.39 -2.05
N GLU A 86 -10.80 7.46 -2.00
CA GLU A 86 -10.30 8.82 -2.20
C GLU A 86 -9.27 9.21 -1.14
N GLU A 87 -9.49 8.82 0.11
CA GLU A 87 -8.55 9.03 1.20
C GLU A 87 -7.22 8.30 0.93
N GLU A 88 -7.29 7.05 0.50
CA GLU A 88 -6.10 6.26 0.16
C GLU A 88 -5.30 6.91 -0.98
N ILE A 89 -5.98 7.35 -2.03
CA ILE A 89 -5.35 8.03 -3.16
C ILE A 89 -4.67 9.33 -2.70
N GLU A 90 -5.35 10.11 -1.86
CA GLU A 90 -4.78 11.35 -1.33
C GLU A 90 -3.57 11.10 -0.44
N GLN A 91 -3.60 10.05 0.39
CA GLN A 91 -2.46 9.68 1.20
C GLN A 91 -1.25 9.31 0.33
N TYR A 92 -1.47 8.55 -0.74
CA TYR A 92 -0.40 8.20 -1.67
C TYR A 92 0.12 9.45 -2.40
N ARG A 93 -0.76 10.35 -2.83
CA ARG A 93 -0.36 11.60 -3.48
C ARG A 93 0.55 12.44 -2.58
N ARG A 94 0.27 12.49 -1.27
CA ARG A 94 1.04 13.28 -0.29
C ARG A 94 2.33 12.60 0.14
N TYR A 95 2.31 11.29 0.34
CA TYR A 95 3.39 10.55 1.00
C TYR A 95 3.96 9.40 0.18
N GLY A 96 3.59 9.27 -1.08
CA GLY A 96 3.96 8.10 -1.91
C GLY A 96 5.44 7.92 -2.20
N ARG A 97 6.28 8.88 -1.80
CA ARG A 97 7.75 8.74 -1.83
C ARG A 97 8.32 8.16 -0.55
N ARG A 98 7.51 8.12 0.51
CA ARG A 98 7.92 7.67 1.85
C ARG A 98 7.53 6.22 2.11
N TYR A 99 6.59 5.68 1.34
CA TYR A 99 6.14 4.29 1.45
C TYR A 99 5.76 3.74 0.09
N GLY A 100 5.66 2.44 -0.01
CA GLY A 100 5.23 1.78 -1.22
C GLY A 100 5.24 0.28 -1.05
N TYR A 101 4.88 -0.44 -2.12
CA TYR A 101 5.03 -1.88 -2.13
C TYR A 101 6.42 -2.27 -2.55
N VAL A 102 6.99 -3.18 -1.78
CA VAL A 102 8.27 -3.81 -2.08
C VAL A 102 8.00 -5.29 -2.31
N PHE A 103 8.57 -5.83 -3.36
CA PHE A 103 8.49 -7.25 -3.68
C PHE A 103 9.67 -7.95 -3.02
N TYR A 104 9.39 -8.90 -2.14
CA TYR A 104 10.42 -9.65 -1.42
C TYR A 104 10.48 -11.07 -1.94
N ILE A 105 11.67 -11.53 -2.25
CA ILE A 105 11.95 -12.87 -2.73
C ILE A 105 12.83 -13.57 -1.69
N GLY A 106 12.32 -14.67 -1.15
CA GLY A 106 13.04 -15.47 -0.18
C GLY A 106 13.04 -16.93 -0.58
N GLN A 107 14.10 -17.63 -0.20
CA GLN A 107 14.22 -19.07 -0.39
C GLN A 107 14.03 -19.75 0.97
N ARG A 108 13.13 -20.72 1.02
CA ARG A 108 12.90 -21.47 2.24
C ARG A 108 14.16 -22.22 2.65
N THR A 109 14.52 -22.08 3.92
CA THR A 109 15.59 -22.84 4.54
C THR A 109 15.00 -24.05 5.28
N GLU A 110 15.70 -25.13 5.29
CA GLU A 110 15.27 -26.33 6.01
C GLU A 110 15.87 -26.38 7.41
#